data_2912d270a2c46f92e0691b1b00525fd9
#
_entry.id   2912d270a2c46f92e0691b1b00525fd9
#
_cell.length_a   1.000
_cell.length_b   1.000
_cell.length_c   1.000
_cell.angle_alpha   90.00
_cell.angle_beta   90.00
_cell.angle_gamma   90.00
#
_symmetry.space_group_name_H-M   'P 1'
#
loop_
_entity.id
_entity.type
_entity.pdbx_description
1 polymer ?
#
loop_
_entity_poly.entity_id
_entity_poly.type
_entity_poly.pdbx_seq_one_letter_code
_entity_poly.pdbx_strand_id
1 'polypeptide(L)'
;MDVVTVEHLTKKIGNKTILEDISLTLKRGHIVGLVGANGAGKTTLMKVILGYSSFQSGNFNVIKNQDSKSNIGALIENPGIYPFMSGYENLKLLNESKNTQDIDKIVSQLNMDEYIHKKAKTYSLGMKQKLGIAIAFLNDPQFVILDEPMNGLDPKAVRDVRELIVQKAQEG
;
A
#
# COMPACT_ATOMS: atom_id res chain seq x y z
N MET A 1 -9.45 9.22 -15.33
CA MET A 1 -9.21 10.32 -14.40
C MET A 1 -7.85 10.09 -13.76
N ASP A 2 -7.00 11.12 -13.71
CA ASP A 2 -5.66 11.01 -13.14
C ASP A 2 -5.76 11.03 -11.60
N VAL A 3 -5.09 10.10 -10.94
CA VAL A 3 -5.09 9.95 -9.48
C VAL A 3 -3.81 10.50 -8.87
N VAL A 4 -2.69 10.26 -9.54
CA VAL A 4 -1.38 10.80 -9.16
C VAL A 4 -0.71 11.37 -10.40
N THR A 5 -0.19 12.58 -10.27
CA THR A 5 0.65 13.23 -11.29
C THR A 5 1.96 13.65 -10.64
N VAL A 6 3.06 13.26 -11.23
CA VAL A 6 4.42 13.68 -10.85
C VAL A 6 5.07 14.34 -12.04
N GLU A 7 5.66 15.53 -11.86
CA GLU A 7 6.24 16.34 -12.92
C GLU A 7 7.64 16.80 -12.52
N HIS A 8 8.62 16.42 -13.34
CA HIS A 8 10.01 16.85 -13.21
C HIS A 8 10.61 16.68 -11.81
N LEU A 9 10.22 15.59 -11.11
CA LEU A 9 10.61 15.34 -9.72
C LEU A 9 12.09 14.96 -9.63
N THR A 10 12.84 15.71 -8.86
CA THR A 10 14.24 15.42 -8.56
C THR A 10 14.44 15.29 -7.05
N LYS A 11 15.08 14.20 -6.62
CA LYS A 11 15.40 13.91 -5.23
C LYS A 11 16.88 13.60 -5.05
N LYS A 12 17.52 14.31 -4.10
CA LYS A 12 18.89 14.03 -3.67
C LYS A 12 18.93 13.60 -2.21
N ILE A 13 19.88 12.76 -1.87
CA ILE A 13 20.25 12.39 -0.50
C ILE A 13 21.75 12.69 -0.35
N GLY A 14 22.08 13.69 0.45
CA GLY A 14 23.42 14.28 0.45
C GLY A 14 23.77 14.79 -0.94
N ASN A 15 24.93 14.37 -1.46
CA ASN A 15 25.39 14.76 -2.80
C ASN A 15 24.95 13.80 -3.92
N LYS A 16 24.21 12.74 -3.59
CA LYS A 16 23.79 11.73 -4.57
C LYS A 16 22.37 12.02 -5.05
N THR A 17 22.18 12.15 -6.37
CA THR A 17 20.86 12.18 -7.00
C THR A 17 20.29 10.75 -7.01
N ILE A 18 19.11 10.58 -6.43
CA ILE A 18 18.39 9.30 -6.33
C ILE A 18 17.27 9.24 -7.37
N LEU A 19 16.55 10.34 -7.55
CA LEU A 19 15.54 10.50 -8.59
C LEU A 19 15.94 11.72 -9.42
N GLU A 20 15.93 11.60 -10.74
CA GLU A 20 16.34 12.65 -11.65
C GLU A 20 15.27 12.85 -12.71
N ASP A 21 14.62 14.00 -12.67
CA ASP A 21 13.62 14.44 -13.66
C ASP A 21 12.49 13.43 -13.92
N ILE A 22 11.94 12.85 -12.84
CA ILE A 22 10.90 11.83 -12.95
C ILE A 22 9.56 12.48 -13.23
N SER A 23 8.92 12.05 -14.32
CA SER A 23 7.54 12.44 -14.66
C SER A 23 6.70 11.19 -14.91
N LEU A 24 5.53 11.10 -14.27
CA LEU A 24 4.58 10.01 -14.46
C LEU A 24 3.16 10.44 -14.12
N THR A 25 2.19 9.77 -14.73
CA THR A 25 0.77 9.95 -14.42
C THR A 25 0.12 8.59 -14.19
N LEU A 26 -0.55 8.45 -13.05
CA LEU A 26 -1.29 7.24 -12.69
C LEU A 26 -2.78 7.51 -12.80
N LYS A 27 -3.49 6.59 -13.44
CA LYS A 27 -4.93 6.73 -13.72
C LYS A 27 -5.73 5.75 -12.87
N ARG A 28 -6.94 6.15 -12.54
CA ARG A 28 -7.91 5.31 -11.82
C ARG A 28 -8.15 3.99 -12.55
N GLY A 29 -8.28 2.89 -11.80
CA GLY A 29 -8.51 1.56 -12.35
C GLY A 29 -7.28 0.91 -13.02
N HIS A 30 -6.09 1.52 -12.95
CA HIS A 30 -4.88 0.98 -13.55
C HIS A 30 -3.95 0.37 -12.49
N ILE A 31 -3.37 -0.77 -12.82
CA ILE A 31 -2.28 -1.37 -12.08
C ILE A 31 -0.97 -1.01 -12.79
N VAL A 32 -0.07 -0.34 -12.08
CA VAL A 32 1.22 0.09 -12.63
C VAL A 32 2.35 -0.61 -11.89
N GLY A 33 3.18 -1.34 -12.61
CA GLY A 33 4.38 -1.98 -12.07
C GLY A 33 5.60 -1.07 -12.18
N LEU A 34 6.19 -0.73 -11.03
CA LEU A 34 7.45 0.00 -10.98
C LEU A 34 8.63 -0.98 -10.95
N VAL A 35 9.35 -1.08 -12.05
CA VAL A 35 10.46 -2.04 -12.23
C VAL A 35 11.80 -1.32 -12.31
N GLY A 36 12.82 -1.89 -11.72
CA GLY A 36 14.19 -1.37 -11.74
C GLY A 36 15.10 -2.13 -10.79
N ALA A 37 16.41 -1.97 -10.95
CA ALA A 37 17.41 -2.60 -10.10
C ALA A 37 17.27 -2.19 -8.62
N ASN A 38 17.88 -2.97 -7.71
CA ASN A 38 17.99 -2.59 -6.31
C ASN A 38 18.79 -1.28 -6.20
N GLY A 39 18.25 -0.34 -5.40
CA GLY A 39 18.87 1.00 -5.28
C GLY A 39 18.51 1.99 -6.40
N ALA A 40 17.67 1.63 -7.38
CA ALA A 40 17.22 2.54 -8.44
C ALA A 40 16.26 3.65 -7.97
N GLY A 41 15.92 3.74 -6.69
CA GLY A 41 15.07 4.79 -6.12
C GLY A 41 13.58 4.45 -6.07
N LYS A 42 13.16 3.21 -6.35
CA LYS A 42 11.75 2.80 -6.33
C LYS A 42 11.04 3.16 -5.02
N THR A 43 11.56 2.67 -3.90
CA THR A 43 11.02 2.96 -2.55
C THR A 43 11.12 4.45 -2.22
N THR A 44 12.16 5.15 -2.71
CA THR A 44 12.30 6.60 -2.52
C THR A 44 11.18 7.36 -3.23
N LEU A 45 10.85 6.99 -4.48
CA LEU A 45 9.73 7.58 -5.21
C LEU A 45 8.40 7.35 -4.48
N MET A 46 8.15 6.12 -4.04
CA MET A 46 6.96 5.78 -3.25
C MET A 46 6.86 6.63 -1.98
N LYS A 47 7.97 6.77 -1.23
CA LYS A 47 8.04 7.59 -0.01
C LYS A 47 7.79 9.10 -0.29
N VAL A 48 8.23 9.61 -1.45
CA VAL A 48 7.93 10.99 -1.85
C VAL A 48 6.44 11.15 -2.15
N ILE A 49 5.83 10.25 -2.91
CA ILE A 49 4.39 10.29 -3.22
C ILE A 49 3.54 10.22 -1.95
N LEU A 50 3.97 9.44 -0.94
CA LEU A 50 3.30 9.36 0.37
C LEU A 50 3.56 10.58 1.28
N GLY A 51 4.41 11.51 0.88
CA GLY A 51 4.79 12.64 1.71
C GLY A 51 5.76 12.30 2.85
N TYR A 52 6.33 11.09 2.88
CA TYR A 52 7.30 10.66 3.90
C TYR A 52 8.73 11.16 3.61
N SER A 53 8.96 11.72 2.43
CA SER A 53 10.27 12.23 2.03
C SER A 53 10.12 13.52 1.22
N SER A 54 10.92 14.53 1.55
CA SER A 54 11.02 15.79 0.77
C SER A 54 11.75 15.55 -0.55
N PHE A 55 11.63 16.48 -1.50
CA PHE A 55 12.32 16.49 -2.79
C PHE A 55 12.87 17.91 -3.07
N GLN A 56 13.78 18.04 -4.05
CA GLN A 56 14.45 19.31 -4.34
C GLN A 56 13.73 20.15 -5.38
N SER A 57 13.18 19.51 -6.42
CA SER A 57 12.45 20.20 -7.49
C SER A 57 11.38 19.31 -8.10
N GLY A 58 10.48 19.90 -8.82
CA GLY A 58 9.34 19.27 -9.45
C GLY A 58 8.06 19.48 -8.64
N ASN A 59 6.98 18.87 -9.11
CA ASN A 59 5.68 18.92 -8.48
C ASN A 59 5.09 17.51 -8.40
N PHE A 60 4.26 17.26 -7.41
CA PHE A 60 3.36 16.11 -7.45
C PHE A 60 1.99 16.50 -6.90
N ASN A 61 0.99 15.87 -7.46
CA ASN A 61 -0.39 16.00 -7.00
C ASN A 61 -1.01 14.62 -6.85
N VAL A 62 -1.69 14.41 -5.73
CA VAL A 62 -2.53 13.24 -5.48
C VAL A 62 -3.95 13.73 -5.34
N ILE A 63 -4.89 13.11 -6.06
CA ILE A 63 -6.28 13.49 -6.01
C ILE A 63 -6.80 13.39 -4.56
N LYS A 64 -7.43 14.46 -4.09
CA LYS A 64 -8.05 14.50 -2.77
C LYS A 64 -9.56 14.33 -2.96
N ASN A 65 -10.12 13.29 -2.37
CA ASN A 65 -11.56 13.19 -2.27
C ASN A 65 -12.03 14.02 -1.06
N GLN A 66 -13.02 14.85 -1.24
CA GLN A 66 -13.52 15.72 -0.16
C GLN A 66 -14.20 14.91 0.97
N ASP A 67 -14.64 13.69 0.66
CA ASP A 67 -15.43 12.85 1.56
C ASP A 67 -14.64 11.70 2.23
N SER A 68 -13.40 11.42 1.83
CA SER A 68 -12.59 10.33 2.40
C SER A 68 -11.42 10.86 3.23
N LYS A 69 -11.26 10.30 4.43
CA LYS A 69 -10.15 10.66 5.34
C LYS A 69 -8.82 10.08 4.88
N SER A 70 -8.82 8.88 4.28
CA SER A 70 -7.61 8.21 3.77
C SER A 70 -7.67 8.10 2.25
N ASN A 71 -6.90 8.93 1.56
CA ASN A 71 -6.84 8.87 0.09
C ASN A 71 -5.84 7.83 -0.43
N ILE A 72 -4.87 7.44 0.37
CA ILE A 72 -3.78 6.54 -0.03
C ILE A 72 -3.63 5.41 0.98
N GLY A 73 -3.73 4.17 0.50
CA GLY A 73 -3.29 2.99 1.23
C GLY A 73 -1.85 2.65 0.89
N ALA A 74 -1.07 2.19 1.86
CA ALA A 74 0.33 1.89 1.60
C ALA A 74 0.85 0.71 2.40
N LEU A 75 1.68 -0.11 1.73
CA LEU A 75 2.56 -1.09 2.35
C LEU A 75 3.96 -0.85 1.81
N ILE A 76 4.84 -0.25 2.61
CA ILE A 76 6.24 0.02 2.26
C ILE A 76 7.15 -0.62 3.30
N GLU A 77 8.12 -1.40 2.82
CA GLU A 77 9.11 -2.12 3.62
C GLU A 77 8.44 -3.14 4.57
N ASN A 78 8.09 -2.74 5.78
CA ASN A 78 7.46 -3.61 6.77
C ASN A 78 6.05 -3.13 7.12
N PRO A 79 5.09 -4.05 7.27
CA PRO A 79 3.75 -3.66 7.71
C PRO A 79 3.77 -3.06 9.12
N GLY A 80 3.18 -1.87 9.26
CA GLY A 80 3.03 -1.16 10.54
C GLY A 80 1.96 -1.80 11.41
N ILE A 81 2.25 -2.95 12.01
CA ILE A 81 1.32 -3.71 12.85
C ILE A 81 1.69 -3.63 14.34
N TYR A 82 0.68 -3.69 15.18
CA TYR A 82 0.82 -3.77 16.64
C TYR A 82 0.92 -5.25 17.05
N PRO A 83 2.11 -5.74 17.43
CA PRO A 83 2.35 -7.18 17.62
C PRO A 83 1.57 -7.79 18.79
N PHE A 84 1.18 -6.98 19.79
CA PHE A 84 0.43 -7.44 20.96
C PHE A 84 -1.08 -7.48 20.74
N MET A 85 -1.56 -6.93 19.65
CA MET A 85 -2.95 -7.00 19.20
C MET A 85 -3.13 -8.19 18.26
N SER A 86 -4.35 -8.70 18.14
CA SER A 86 -4.69 -9.65 17.08
C SER A 86 -4.68 -8.94 15.71
N GLY A 87 -4.67 -9.70 14.62
CA GLY A 87 -4.81 -9.11 13.29
C GLY A 87 -6.13 -8.35 13.16
N TYR A 88 -7.23 -8.90 13.70
CA TYR A 88 -8.54 -8.24 13.69
C TYR A 88 -8.53 -6.92 14.48
N GLU A 89 -7.90 -6.91 15.66
CA GLU A 89 -7.76 -5.68 16.46
C GLU A 89 -6.91 -4.63 15.73
N ASN A 90 -5.86 -5.03 15.00
CA ASN A 90 -5.08 -4.13 14.15
C ASN A 90 -5.94 -3.48 13.06
N LEU A 91 -6.72 -4.28 12.33
CA LEU A 91 -7.64 -3.78 11.30
C LEU A 91 -8.70 -2.85 11.91
N LYS A 92 -9.30 -3.25 13.03
CA LYS A 92 -10.32 -2.45 13.73
C LYS A 92 -9.79 -1.10 14.20
N LEU A 93 -8.56 -1.05 14.70
CA LEU A 93 -7.92 0.19 15.14
C LEU A 93 -7.73 1.20 13.99
N LEU A 94 -7.41 0.68 12.78
CA LEU A 94 -7.13 1.49 11.59
C LEU A 94 -8.36 1.69 10.69
N ASN A 95 -9.48 1.02 11.00
CA ASN A 95 -10.73 1.20 10.28
C ASN A 95 -11.38 2.53 10.67
N GLU A 96 -11.49 3.45 9.73
CA GLU A 96 -12.12 4.75 9.90
C GLU A 96 -13.66 4.66 9.89
N SER A 97 -14.19 3.67 9.19
CA SER A 97 -15.60 3.35 9.23
C SER A 97 -15.93 2.60 10.53
N LYS A 98 -17.09 2.85 11.13
CA LYS A 98 -17.56 2.05 12.27
C LYS A 98 -18.12 0.69 11.83
N ASN A 99 -18.17 0.43 10.52
CA ASN A 99 -18.67 -0.80 9.95
C ASN A 99 -17.57 -1.86 9.90
N THR A 100 -17.77 -2.98 10.57
CA THR A 100 -16.82 -4.12 10.56
C THR A 100 -16.92 -4.99 9.31
N GLN A 101 -17.96 -4.85 8.51
CA GLN A 101 -18.16 -5.64 7.28
C GLN A 101 -17.01 -5.48 6.29
N ASP A 102 -16.39 -4.29 6.23
CA ASP A 102 -15.21 -4.05 5.38
C ASP A 102 -14.00 -4.86 5.85
N ILE A 103 -13.85 -5.01 7.17
CA ILE A 103 -12.81 -5.87 7.77
C ILE A 103 -13.07 -7.33 7.41
N ASP A 104 -14.29 -7.81 7.63
CA ASP A 104 -14.64 -9.22 7.39
C ASP A 104 -14.48 -9.58 5.91
N LYS A 105 -14.85 -8.66 5.00
CA LYS A 105 -14.67 -8.83 3.55
C LYS A 105 -13.19 -9.01 3.18
N ILE A 106 -12.31 -8.13 3.64
CA ILE A 106 -10.88 -8.20 3.27
C ILE A 106 -10.17 -9.39 3.94
N VAL A 107 -10.57 -9.76 5.16
CA VAL A 107 -10.08 -10.94 5.86
C VAL A 107 -10.40 -12.21 5.05
N SER A 108 -11.63 -12.34 4.59
CA SER A 108 -12.06 -13.48 3.78
C SER A 108 -11.37 -13.49 2.40
N GLN A 109 -11.26 -12.35 1.71
CA GLN A 109 -10.58 -12.25 0.41
C GLN A 109 -9.10 -12.69 0.47
N LEU A 110 -8.43 -12.41 1.58
CA LEU A 110 -7.04 -12.81 1.80
C LEU A 110 -6.89 -14.17 2.52
N ASN A 111 -8.00 -14.91 2.74
CA ASN A 111 -7.98 -16.20 3.45
C ASN A 111 -7.25 -16.09 4.81
N MET A 112 -7.67 -15.16 5.68
CA MET A 112 -7.05 -14.91 6.97
C MET A 112 -7.89 -15.41 8.15
N ASP A 113 -9.09 -15.95 7.92
CA ASP A 113 -10.11 -16.31 8.91
C ASP A 113 -9.57 -17.20 10.04
N GLU A 114 -8.73 -18.19 9.72
CA GLU A 114 -8.21 -19.16 10.69
C GLU A 114 -7.29 -18.55 11.76
N TYR A 115 -6.67 -17.39 11.47
CA TYR A 115 -5.65 -16.83 12.36
C TYR A 115 -5.86 -15.36 12.72
N ILE A 116 -6.82 -14.67 12.10
CA ILE A 116 -6.99 -13.23 12.26
C ILE A 116 -7.19 -12.80 13.72
N HIS A 117 -7.75 -13.66 14.56
CA HIS A 117 -7.96 -13.42 15.98
C HIS A 117 -6.76 -13.80 16.87
N LYS A 118 -5.69 -14.41 16.32
CA LYS A 118 -4.45 -14.66 17.04
C LYS A 118 -3.61 -13.39 17.15
N LYS A 119 -2.75 -13.29 18.17
CA LYS A 119 -1.84 -12.14 18.35
C LYS A 119 -0.85 -12.05 17.18
N ALA A 120 -0.69 -10.86 16.60
CA ALA A 120 0.16 -10.65 15.42
C ALA A 120 1.65 -10.97 15.67
N LYS A 121 2.11 -10.95 16.91
CA LYS A 121 3.46 -11.41 17.26
C LYS A 121 3.72 -12.89 16.92
N THR A 122 2.68 -13.72 16.82
CA THR A 122 2.77 -15.15 16.47
C THR A 122 2.68 -15.41 14.97
N TYR A 123 2.49 -14.38 14.17
CA TYR A 123 2.32 -14.50 12.73
C TYR A 123 3.65 -14.83 12.04
N SER A 124 3.59 -15.72 11.04
CA SER A 124 4.67 -15.90 10.09
C SER A 124 4.90 -14.63 9.26
N LEU A 125 6.00 -14.58 8.50
CA LEU A 125 6.27 -13.46 7.61
C LEU A 125 5.10 -13.25 6.61
N GLY A 126 4.63 -14.32 5.96
CA GLY A 126 3.52 -14.26 5.01
C GLY A 126 2.20 -13.81 5.66
N MET A 127 1.90 -14.26 6.89
CA MET A 127 0.72 -13.79 7.63
C MET A 127 0.81 -12.29 7.96
N LYS A 128 1.98 -11.79 8.35
CA LYS A 128 2.22 -10.36 8.56
C LYS A 128 2.08 -9.57 7.27
N GLN A 129 2.61 -10.11 6.17
CA GLN A 129 2.50 -9.50 4.85
C GLN A 129 1.04 -9.36 4.41
N LYS A 130 0.23 -10.43 4.54
CA LYS A 130 -1.21 -10.38 4.27
C LYS A 130 -1.93 -9.34 5.12
N LEU A 131 -1.61 -9.25 6.41
CA LEU A 131 -2.18 -8.23 7.30
C LEU A 131 -1.80 -6.81 6.85
N GLY A 132 -0.55 -6.58 6.44
CA GLY A 132 -0.11 -5.29 5.89
C GLY A 132 -0.83 -4.92 4.60
N ILE A 133 -1.06 -5.90 3.72
CA ILE A 133 -1.86 -5.70 2.50
C ILE A 133 -3.32 -5.39 2.86
N ALA A 134 -3.91 -6.12 3.81
CA ALA A 134 -5.27 -5.84 4.28
C ALA A 134 -5.39 -4.39 4.81
N ILE A 135 -4.43 -3.92 5.58
CA ILE A 135 -4.37 -2.54 6.08
C ILE A 135 -4.28 -1.55 4.92
N ALA A 136 -3.48 -1.82 3.90
CA ALA A 136 -3.34 -0.93 2.74
C ALA A 136 -4.63 -0.77 1.92
N PHE A 137 -5.49 -1.80 1.89
CA PHE A 137 -6.79 -1.75 1.20
C PHE A 137 -7.96 -1.39 2.10
N LEU A 138 -7.73 -1.27 3.41
CA LEU A 138 -8.76 -0.87 4.37
C LEU A 138 -9.21 0.57 4.07
N ASN A 139 -10.47 0.89 4.35
CA ASN A 139 -11.05 2.22 4.12
C ASN A 139 -11.20 2.63 2.64
N ASP A 140 -11.11 1.67 1.72
CA ASP A 140 -11.33 1.84 0.28
C ASP A 140 -10.57 3.04 -0.33
N PRO A 141 -9.22 3.05 -0.24
CA PRO A 141 -8.41 4.17 -0.68
C PRO A 141 -8.48 4.36 -2.20
N GLN A 142 -8.38 5.61 -2.65
CA GLN A 142 -8.36 5.97 -4.09
C GLN A 142 -7.08 5.52 -4.80
N PHE A 143 -6.02 5.30 -4.04
CA PHE A 143 -4.71 4.91 -4.55
C PHE A 143 -4.00 4.02 -3.54
N VAL A 144 -3.38 2.94 -4.01
CA VAL A 144 -2.63 2.01 -3.16
C VAL A 144 -1.20 1.86 -3.66
N ILE A 145 -0.24 1.98 -2.76
CA ILE A 145 1.17 1.70 -3.01
C ILE A 145 1.57 0.43 -2.27
N LEU A 146 2.10 -0.52 -3.02
CA LEU A 146 2.61 -1.78 -2.46
C LEU A 146 4.07 -1.97 -2.88
N ASP A 147 4.98 -1.95 -1.92
CA ASP A 147 6.41 -2.25 -2.14
C ASP A 147 6.66 -3.74 -1.89
N GLU A 148 7.03 -4.46 -2.94
CA GLU A 148 7.30 -5.90 -2.92
C GLU A 148 6.23 -6.75 -2.17
N PRO A 149 4.92 -6.60 -2.49
CA PRO A 149 3.84 -7.19 -1.69
C PRO A 149 3.82 -8.72 -1.67
N MET A 150 4.52 -9.37 -2.60
CA MET A 150 4.55 -10.84 -2.71
C MET A 150 5.68 -11.48 -1.88
N ASN A 151 6.54 -10.68 -1.24
CA ASN A 151 7.66 -11.20 -0.46
C ASN A 151 7.17 -12.03 0.73
N GLY A 152 7.75 -13.24 0.86
CA GLY A 152 7.44 -14.16 1.96
C GLY A 152 6.07 -14.85 1.85
N LEU A 153 5.35 -14.68 0.74
CA LEU A 153 4.09 -15.36 0.49
C LEU A 153 4.32 -16.71 -0.21
N ASP A 154 3.52 -17.71 0.14
CA ASP A 154 3.42 -18.95 -0.61
C ASP A 154 2.64 -18.76 -1.93
N PRO A 155 2.70 -19.71 -2.88
CA PRO A 155 2.05 -19.57 -4.18
C PRO A 155 0.54 -19.38 -4.13
N LYS A 156 -0.15 -19.90 -3.10
CA LYS A 156 -1.59 -19.68 -2.91
C LYS A 156 -1.85 -18.25 -2.47
N ALA A 157 -1.12 -17.78 -1.47
CA ALA A 157 -1.23 -16.42 -0.97
C ALA A 157 -0.90 -15.37 -2.04
N VAL A 158 0.07 -15.64 -2.92
CA VAL A 158 0.36 -14.78 -4.08
C VAL A 158 -0.86 -14.65 -5.01
N ARG A 159 -1.58 -15.76 -5.27
CA ARG A 159 -2.80 -15.72 -6.07
C ARG A 159 -3.89 -14.88 -5.41
N ASP A 160 -4.17 -15.14 -4.13
CA ASP A 160 -5.17 -14.39 -3.34
C ASP A 160 -4.92 -12.87 -3.42
N VAL A 161 -3.66 -12.46 -3.22
CA VAL A 161 -3.26 -11.03 -3.27
C VAL A 161 -3.42 -10.46 -4.68
N ARG A 162 -3.03 -11.20 -5.72
CA ARG A 162 -3.20 -10.74 -7.11
C ARG A 162 -4.67 -10.58 -7.48
N GLU A 163 -5.53 -11.51 -7.06
CA GLU A 163 -6.97 -11.44 -7.29
C GLU A 163 -7.57 -10.19 -6.60
N LEU A 164 -7.19 -9.93 -5.34
CA LEU A 164 -7.59 -8.72 -4.63
C LEU A 164 -7.18 -7.44 -5.38
N ILE A 165 -5.92 -7.35 -5.82
CA ILE A 165 -5.42 -6.17 -6.55
C ILE A 165 -6.18 -5.96 -7.86
N VAL A 166 -6.41 -7.03 -8.62
CA VAL A 166 -7.15 -6.97 -9.90
C VAL A 166 -8.61 -6.56 -9.66
N GLN A 167 -9.27 -7.17 -8.67
CA GLN A 167 -10.63 -6.84 -8.32
C GLN A 167 -10.75 -5.35 -7.93
N LYS A 168 -9.87 -4.87 -7.06
CA LYS A 168 -9.87 -3.46 -6.63
C LYS A 168 -9.62 -2.48 -7.77
N ALA A 169 -8.74 -2.82 -8.71
CA ALA A 169 -8.54 -2.00 -9.90
C ALA A 169 -9.77 -1.96 -10.83
N GLN A 170 -10.56 -3.05 -10.88
CA GLN A 170 -11.81 -3.07 -11.65
C GLN A 170 -12.95 -2.30 -10.98
N GLU A 171 -12.96 -2.23 -9.67
CA GLU A 171 -13.91 -1.41 -8.89
C GLU A 171 -13.61 0.10 -9.06
N GLY A 172 -12.44 0.47 -9.51
CA GLY A 172 -11.99 1.83 -9.82
C GLY A 172 -11.25 2.50 -8.71
#